data_8efcc3b44a51bb1087e921d95e19d086
#
_entry.id   8efcc3b44a51bb1087e921d95e19d086
#
_cell.length_a   1.000
_cell.length_b   1.000
_cell.length_c   1.000
_cell.angle_alpha   90.00
_cell.angle_beta   90.00
_cell.angle_gamma   90.00
#
_symmetry.space_group_name_H-M   'P 1'
#
loop_
_entity.id
_entity.type
_entity.pdbx_description
1 polymer ?
#
loop_
_entity_poly.entity_id
_entity_poly.type
_entity_poly.pdbx_seq_one_letter_code
_entity_poly.pdbx_strand_id
1 'polypeptide(L)'
;WSVGHNVYPPRHQGYFEDFPQWHEKDLRTMVRRDRNHPCVILWSIGNEIDYPNDPYCHPMFQTMTGNNDANKPEAERLYDPNKPNMERLSVIAAHLAGIVRQEDESRPVTLAAAFPELSSQIGFFDALDVVGYNYKEHLYEVDHRRFPCKTFLGSENSHSYEAWRAVTDHPYICGQFLWTGIDYLGEAHGWPVHGSRAGILTTAGFRKPEYYRRKAFWQQELTMRLATRQEDGREESWLPMTESWNYPQGAGVMIKCYANPPEGSCIVLKCNERGT
;
A
#
# COMPACT_ATOMS: atom_id res chain seq x y z
N TRP A 1 -1.44 -13.92 -4.32
CA TRP A 1 -0.04 -14.33 -4.48
C TRP A 1 0.84 -13.10 -4.48
N SER A 2 1.95 -13.19 -3.83
CA SER A 2 3.03 -12.22 -4.00
C SER A 2 4.23 -12.98 -4.50
N VAL A 3 4.73 -12.64 -5.67
CA VAL A 3 6.01 -13.19 -6.13
C VAL A 3 7.16 -12.50 -5.45
N GLY A 4 6.90 -11.46 -4.70
CA GLY A 4 7.85 -10.73 -3.90
C GLY A 4 9.00 -10.16 -4.69
N HIS A 5 9.43 -9.00 -4.31
CA HIS A 5 10.55 -8.30 -4.92
C HIS A 5 11.87 -9.08 -4.89
N ASN A 6 11.88 -10.26 -4.28
CA ASN A 6 13.09 -11.02 -3.95
C ASN A 6 13.16 -12.37 -4.65
N VAL A 7 12.25 -12.68 -5.52
CA VAL A 7 12.16 -14.01 -6.16
C VAL A 7 13.13 -14.14 -7.31
N TYR A 8 13.73 -13.07 -7.74
CA TYR A 8 14.61 -13.10 -8.89
C TYR A 8 16.09 -13.11 -8.54
N PRO A 9 16.83 -13.78 -9.36
CA PRO A 9 16.79 -15.17 -9.76
C PRO A 9 17.30 -16.04 -8.64
N PRO A 10 17.18 -17.26 -8.72
CA PRO A 10 16.69 -18.30 -7.89
C PRO A 10 17.31 -18.26 -6.49
N ARG A 11 16.90 -17.29 -5.71
CA ARG A 11 17.29 -17.23 -4.29
C ARG A 11 16.29 -17.98 -3.41
N HIS A 12 15.46 -18.84 -4.00
CA HIS A 12 14.52 -19.69 -3.27
C HIS A 12 13.72 -18.98 -2.19
N GLN A 13 13.39 -17.73 -2.44
CA GLN A 13 12.59 -16.94 -1.53
C GLN A 13 11.23 -16.71 -2.16
N GLY A 14 10.20 -17.19 -1.51
CA GLY A 14 8.83 -17.09 -1.98
C GLY A 14 8.34 -18.35 -2.66
N TYR A 15 7.18 -18.24 -3.29
CA TYR A 15 6.37 -19.35 -3.80
C TYR A 15 6.68 -19.72 -5.26
N PHE A 16 7.71 -19.14 -5.85
CA PHE A 16 7.98 -19.22 -7.28
C PHE A 16 8.13 -20.65 -7.80
N GLU A 17 8.89 -21.50 -7.09
CA GLU A 17 9.14 -22.89 -7.51
C GLU A 17 7.90 -23.77 -7.38
N ASP A 18 7.09 -23.50 -6.37
CA ASP A 18 5.88 -24.26 -6.06
C ASP A 18 4.66 -23.79 -6.85
N PHE A 19 4.69 -22.55 -7.35
CA PHE A 19 3.56 -21.94 -8.02
C PHE A 19 2.97 -22.79 -9.16
N PRO A 20 3.74 -23.38 -10.10
CA PRO A 20 3.18 -24.16 -11.18
C PRO A 20 2.36 -25.35 -10.70
N GLN A 21 2.77 -25.99 -9.61
CA GLN A 21 2.15 -27.20 -9.09
C GLN A 21 1.03 -26.92 -8.07
N TRP A 22 1.16 -25.84 -7.27
CA TRP A 22 0.35 -25.69 -6.07
C TRP A 22 -0.65 -24.53 -6.14
N HIS A 23 -0.48 -23.54 -7.04
CA HIS A 23 -1.29 -22.31 -7.08
C HIS A 23 -2.79 -22.58 -7.10
N GLU A 24 -3.26 -23.53 -7.89
CA GLU A 24 -4.69 -23.84 -8.00
C GLU A 24 -5.22 -24.47 -6.71
N LYS A 25 -4.51 -25.44 -6.17
CA LYS A 25 -4.89 -26.14 -4.95
C LYS A 25 -4.96 -25.19 -3.75
N ASP A 26 -3.94 -24.35 -3.61
CA ASP A 26 -3.84 -23.44 -2.48
C ASP A 26 -4.87 -22.33 -2.59
N LEU A 27 -5.07 -21.76 -3.78
CA LEU A 27 -6.08 -20.73 -4.00
C LEU A 27 -7.50 -21.27 -3.74
N ARG A 28 -7.83 -22.44 -4.26
CA ARG A 28 -9.12 -23.09 -3.98
C ARG A 28 -9.31 -23.38 -2.49
N THR A 29 -8.28 -23.85 -1.83
CA THR A 29 -8.32 -24.12 -0.39
C THR A 29 -8.57 -22.87 0.42
N MET A 30 -7.90 -21.76 0.09
CA MET A 30 -8.12 -20.47 0.73
C MET A 30 -9.56 -19.98 0.53
N VAL A 31 -10.06 -19.94 -0.69
CA VAL A 31 -11.41 -19.48 -0.98
C VAL A 31 -12.46 -20.36 -0.29
N ARG A 32 -12.35 -21.68 -0.37
CA ARG A 32 -13.28 -22.63 0.29
C ARG A 32 -13.29 -22.49 1.79
N ARG A 33 -12.14 -22.27 2.42
CA ARG A 33 -12.02 -22.06 3.85
C ARG A 33 -12.73 -20.78 4.30
N ASP A 34 -12.56 -19.68 3.53
CA ASP A 34 -12.88 -18.35 4.03
C ASP A 34 -14.16 -17.73 3.41
N ARG A 35 -14.71 -18.31 2.32
CA ARG A 35 -15.89 -17.73 1.64
C ARG A 35 -17.16 -17.61 2.49
N ASN A 36 -17.26 -18.35 3.59
CA ASN A 36 -18.40 -18.27 4.50
C ASN A 36 -18.20 -17.23 5.62
N HIS A 37 -17.05 -16.55 5.66
CA HIS A 37 -16.81 -15.48 6.60
C HIS A 37 -17.41 -14.15 6.08
N PRO A 38 -18.37 -13.53 6.80
CA PRO A 38 -19.02 -12.29 6.32
C PRO A 38 -18.07 -11.08 6.28
N CYS A 39 -16.91 -11.15 6.94
CA CYS A 39 -15.89 -10.12 6.88
C CYS A 39 -15.06 -10.13 5.58
N VAL A 40 -15.11 -11.20 4.81
CA VAL A 40 -14.46 -11.26 3.49
C VAL A 40 -15.34 -10.50 2.50
N ILE A 41 -14.82 -9.39 1.97
CA ILE A 41 -15.56 -8.51 1.06
C ILE A 41 -15.12 -8.63 -0.40
N LEU A 42 -13.89 -9.06 -0.64
CA LEU A 42 -13.29 -9.25 -1.96
C LEU A 42 -12.11 -10.23 -1.89
N TRP A 43 -11.70 -10.77 -3.02
CA TRP A 43 -10.57 -11.66 -3.17
C TRP A 43 -9.44 -10.98 -3.92
N SER A 44 -8.25 -10.90 -3.32
CA SER A 44 -7.05 -10.44 -4.01
C SER A 44 -6.23 -11.62 -4.49
N ILE A 45 -5.95 -11.67 -5.79
CA ILE A 45 -5.19 -12.78 -6.42
C ILE A 45 -3.69 -12.53 -6.47
N GLY A 46 -3.22 -11.35 -6.09
CA GLY A 46 -1.80 -11.05 -6.05
C GLY A 46 -1.49 -9.69 -5.46
N ASN A 47 -0.25 -9.54 -4.98
CA ASN A 47 0.31 -8.29 -4.49
C ASN A 47 1.63 -8.00 -5.22
N GLU A 48 1.71 -6.87 -5.91
CA GLU A 48 2.94 -6.33 -6.54
C GLU A 48 3.66 -7.31 -7.47
N ILE A 49 2.92 -8.23 -8.11
CA ILE A 49 3.50 -9.22 -9.02
C ILE A 49 3.93 -8.59 -10.35
N ASP A 50 3.52 -7.38 -10.62
CA ASP A 50 3.84 -6.57 -11.79
C ASP A 50 5.04 -5.62 -11.56
N TYR A 51 5.78 -5.83 -10.49
CA TYR A 51 6.94 -4.99 -10.18
C TYR A 51 7.99 -5.04 -11.30
N PRO A 52 8.50 -3.90 -11.80
CA PRO A 52 9.40 -3.86 -12.94
C PRO A 52 10.62 -4.76 -12.75
N ASN A 53 10.87 -5.63 -13.75
CA ASN A 53 11.98 -6.58 -13.75
C ASN A 53 12.04 -7.60 -12.60
N ASP A 54 10.89 -7.91 -11.99
CA ASP A 54 10.84 -8.86 -10.87
C ASP A 54 9.74 -9.93 -11.05
N PRO A 55 9.99 -11.02 -11.77
CA PRO A 55 11.06 -11.28 -12.74
C PRO A 55 10.73 -10.81 -14.17
N TYR A 56 9.55 -10.27 -14.41
CA TYR A 56 9.00 -9.98 -15.74
C TYR A 56 9.51 -8.66 -16.32
N CYS A 57 9.66 -8.62 -17.62
CA CYS A 57 10.12 -7.46 -18.34
C CYS A 57 9.28 -7.21 -19.61
N HIS A 58 9.27 -6.00 -20.12
CA HIS A 58 8.54 -5.63 -21.33
C HIS A 58 9.33 -4.65 -22.20
N PRO A 59 9.28 -4.75 -23.54
CA PRO A 59 9.98 -3.82 -24.45
C PRO A 59 9.63 -2.34 -24.23
N MET A 60 8.44 -2.04 -23.74
CA MET A 60 8.04 -0.65 -23.42
C MET A 60 8.92 0.00 -22.34
N PHE A 61 9.65 -0.76 -21.54
CA PHE A 61 10.60 -0.18 -20.58
C PHE A 61 11.67 0.68 -21.23
N GLN A 62 12.01 0.43 -22.50
CA GLN A 62 12.98 1.25 -23.24
C GLN A 62 12.48 2.67 -23.52
N THR A 63 11.17 2.87 -23.57
CA THR A 63 10.54 4.14 -23.94
C THR A 63 9.81 4.81 -22.78
N MET A 64 9.64 4.11 -21.66
CA MET A 64 8.97 4.65 -20.48
C MET A 64 9.90 5.60 -19.74
N THR A 65 9.57 6.89 -19.80
CA THR A 65 10.15 7.91 -18.93
C THR A 65 9.42 7.90 -17.60
N GLY A 66 10.15 7.74 -16.50
CA GLY A 66 9.55 7.79 -15.17
C GLY A 66 9.26 6.43 -14.53
N ASN A 67 9.87 5.36 -15.00
CA ASN A 67 9.99 4.12 -14.25
C ASN A 67 10.92 4.36 -13.05
N ASN A 68 10.47 5.27 -12.18
CA ASN A 68 11.25 5.82 -11.08
C ASN A 68 10.96 5.04 -9.80
N ASP A 69 11.17 3.73 -9.82
CA ASP A 69 11.39 3.08 -8.55
C ASP A 69 12.80 3.46 -8.06
N ALA A 70 12.86 4.50 -7.26
CA ALA A 70 14.09 4.99 -6.66
C ALA A 70 14.78 3.94 -5.77
N ASN A 71 14.06 2.88 -5.39
CA ASN A 71 14.58 1.80 -4.58
C ASN A 71 15.30 0.73 -5.39
N LYS A 72 15.15 0.73 -6.72
CA LYS A 72 15.84 -0.23 -7.59
C LYS A 72 16.98 0.41 -8.37
N PRO A 73 18.13 -0.28 -8.53
CA PRO A 73 19.21 0.16 -9.42
C PRO A 73 18.69 0.41 -10.84
N GLU A 74 19.25 1.37 -11.53
CA GLU A 74 18.87 1.70 -12.91
C GLU A 74 18.94 0.47 -13.82
N ALA A 75 19.97 -0.36 -13.68
CA ALA A 75 20.12 -1.60 -14.44
C ALA A 75 18.96 -2.59 -14.28
N GLU A 76 18.26 -2.58 -13.17
CA GLU A 76 17.09 -3.44 -12.94
C GLU A 76 15.80 -2.88 -13.55
N ARG A 77 15.82 -1.62 -13.97
CA ARG A 77 14.70 -0.92 -14.60
C ARG A 77 14.75 -0.93 -16.12
N LEU A 78 15.85 -1.45 -16.70
CA LEU A 78 16.02 -1.55 -18.14
C LEU A 78 15.41 -2.85 -18.70
N TYR A 79 15.00 -2.78 -19.98
CA TYR A 79 14.54 -3.96 -20.69
C TYR A 79 15.65 -5.00 -20.83
N ASP A 80 15.36 -6.23 -20.42
CA ASP A 80 16.22 -7.39 -20.64
C ASP A 80 15.44 -8.48 -21.42
N PRO A 81 15.81 -8.76 -22.67
CA PRO A 81 15.12 -9.74 -23.51
C PRO A 81 15.24 -11.19 -22.99
N ASN A 82 16.13 -11.46 -22.05
CA ASN A 82 16.28 -12.78 -21.43
C ASN A 82 15.29 -13.01 -20.29
N LYS A 83 14.60 -11.97 -19.83
CA LYS A 83 13.57 -12.09 -18.80
C LYS A 83 12.21 -12.44 -19.41
N PRO A 84 11.32 -13.11 -18.63
CA PRO A 84 9.97 -13.42 -19.09
C PRO A 84 9.18 -12.17 -19.49
N ASN A 85 8.39 -12.27 -20.57
CA ASN A 85 7.53 -11.18 -21.00
C ASN A 85 6.42 -10.94 -19.97
N MET A 86 6.24 -9.69 -19.57
CA MET A 86 5.25 -9.24 -18.59
C MET A 86 3.80 -9.49 -19.03
N GLU A 87 3.50 -9.58 -20.32
CA GLU A 87 2.16 -9.92 -20.83
C GLU A 87 1.67 -11.28 -20.31
N ARG A 88 2.56 -12.17 -19.92
CA ARG A 88 2.22 -13.44 -19.27
C ARG A 88 1.42 -13.25 -17.99
N LEU A 89 1.61 -12.14 -17.29
CA LEU A 89 0.87 -11.83 -16.07
C LEU A 89 -0.63 -11.68 -16.32
N SER A 90 -1.03 -11.18 -17.48
CA SER A 90 -2.46 -11.07 -17.86
C SER A 90 -3.12 -12.45 -17.95
N VAL A 91 -2.41 -13.43 -18.51
CA VAL A 91 -2.88 -14.81 -18.61
C VAL A 91 -2.98 -15.45 -17.23
N ILE A 92 -1.98 -15.23 -16.39
CA ILE A 92 -1.98 -15.74 -15.00
C ILE A 92 -3.11 -15.09 -14.20
N ALA A 93 -3.30 -13.78 -14.30
CA ALA A 93 -4.38 -13.08 -13.61
C ALA A 93 -5.76 -13.60 -14.02
N ALA A 94 -5.99 -13.80 -15.33
CA ALA A 94 -7.23 -14.36 -15.84
C ALA A 94 -7.47 -15.78 -15.31
N HIS A 95 -6.45 -16.61 -15.28
CA HIS A 95 -6.50 -17.97 -14.75
C HIS A 95 -6.85 -17.99 -13.24
N LEU A 96 -6.13 -17.20 -12.44
CA LEU A 96 -6.37 -17.12 -11.00
C LEU A 96 -7.75 -16.55 -10.68
N ALA A 97 -8.19 -15.50 -11.38
CA ALA A 97 -9.54 -14.95 -11.23
C ALA A 97 -10.62 -15.98 -11.59
N GLY A 98 -10.39 -16.79 -12.63
CA GLY A 98 -11.27 -17.90 -13.00
C GLY A 98 -11.39 -18.96 -11.90
N ILE A 99 -10.29 -19.31 -11.24
CA ILE A 99 -10.30 -20.23 -10.10
C ILE A 99 -11.13 -19.67 -8.95
N VAL A 100 -10.94 -18.40 -8.60
CA VAL A 100 -11.71 -17.75 -7.53
C VAL A 100 -13.20 -17.80 -7.84
N ARG A 101 -13.61 -17.39 -9.05
CA ARG A 101 -15.02 -17.35 -9.46
C ARG A 101 -15.69 -18.71 -9.49
N GLN A 102 -14.95 -19.78 -9.77
CA GLN A 102 -15.47 -21.14 -9.66
C GLN A 102 -15.81 -21.55 -8.21
N GLU A 103 -15.15 -20.95 -7.23
CA GLU A 103 -15.34 -21.28 -5.83
C GLU A 103 -16.26 -20.26 -5.11
N ASP A 104 -16.27 -19.00 -5.55
CA ASP A 104 -17.11 -17.93 -5.00
C ASP A 104 -17.43 -16.90 -6.09
N GLU A 105 -18.65 -16.92 -6.58
CA GLU A 105 -19.19 -15.96 -7.54
C GLU A 105 -19.74 -14.69 -6.90
N SER A 106 -19.86 -14.67 -5.57
CA SER A 106 -20.58 -13.61 -4.85
C SER A 106 -19.71 -12.39 -4.53
N ARG A 107 -18.40 -12.53 -4.60
CA ARG A 107 -17.44 -11.47 -4.23
C ARG A 107 -16.55 -11.07 -5.40
N PRO A 108 -16.24 -9.77 -5.53
CA PRO A 108 -15.36 -9.30 -6.58
C PRO A 108 -13.91 -9.78 -6.40
N VAL A 109 -13.23 -9.88 -7.53
CA VAL A 109 -11.81 -10.20 -7.61
C VAL A 109 -11.01 -8.95 -7.87
N THR A 110 -9.94 -8.78 -7.10
CA THR A 110 -8.97 -7.70 -7.24
C THR A 110 -7.53 -8.22 -7.29
N LEU A 111 -6.62 -7.30 -7.48
CA LEU A 111 -5.17 -7.50 -7.40
C LEU A 111 -4.54 -6.16 -7.01
N ALA A 112 -3.46 -6.20 -6.26
CA ALA A 112 -2.71 -5.03 -5.83
C ALA A 112 -1.54 -4.77 -6.79
N ALA A 113 -1.71 -3.82 -7.71
CA ALA A 113 -0.72 -3.50 -8.72
C ALA A 113 0.28 -2.44 -8.23
N ALA A 114 1.57 -2.73 -8.41
CA ALA A 114 2.65 -1.80 -8.09
C ALA A 114 3.11 -0.98 -9.30
N PHE A 115 2.85 -1.46 -10.53
CA PHE A 115 3.27 -0.81 -11.75
C PHE A 115 2.16 -0.65 -12.79
N PRO A 116 1.07 0.08 -12.42
CA PRO A 116 -0.06 0.32 -13.31
C PRO A 116 0.32 1.02 -14.61
N GLU A 117 1.40 1.79 -14.64
CA GLU A 117 1.92 2.50 -15.82
C GLU A 117 2.07 1.57 -17.03
N LEU A 118 2.42 0.32 -16.80
CA LEU A 118 2.47 -0.70 -17.83
C LEU A 118 1.32 -1.69 -17.73
N SER A 119 1.00 -2.16 -16.53
CA SER A 119 -0.01 -3.20 -16.31
C SER A 119 -1.37 -2.85 -16.89
N SER A 120 -1.73 -1.55 -16.86
CA SER A 120 -2.94 -1.02 -17.50
C SER A 120 -2.96 -1.15 -19.03
N GLN A 121 -1.81 -1.34 -19.66
CA GLN A 121 -1.66 -1.37 -21.12
C GLN A 121 -1.58 -2.78 -21.70
N ILE A 122 -1.29 -3.77 -20.88
CA ILE A 122 -1.06 -5.16 -21.31
C ILE A 122 -2.23 -6.11 -21.00
N GLY A 123 -3.42 -5.58 -20.68
CA GLY A 123 -4.60 -6.38 -20.37
C GLY A 123 -4.60 -7.03 -18.98
N PHE A 124 -3.68 -6.62 -18.09
CA PHE A 124 -3.54 -7.20 -16.76
C PHE A 124 -4.78 -6.99 -15.87
N PHE A 125 -5.51 -5.90 -16.09
CA PHE A 125 -6.72 -5.56 -15.33
C PHE A 125 -8.01 -6.11 -15.92
N ASP A 126 -7.98 -6.73 -17.10
CA ASP A 126 -9.20 -7.16 -17.79
C ASP A 126 -9.98 -8.21 -16.99
N ALA A 127 -9.26 -9.09 -16.32
CA ALA A 127 -9.85 -10.15 -15.50
C ALA A 127 -10.38 -9.68 -14.13
N LEU A 128 -10.09 -8.45 -13.72
CA LEU A 128 -10.42 -7.93 -12.40
C LEU A 128 -11.78 -7.24 -12.38
N ASP A 129 -12.52 -7.37 -11.28
CA ASP A 129 -13.75 -6.61 -11.02
C ASP A 129 -13.42 -5.25 -10.38
N VAL A 130 -12.42 -5.23 -9.51
CA VAL A 130 -11.89 -4.06 -8.83
C VAL A 130 -10.39 -3.95 -9.11
N VAL A 131 -9.92 -2.78 -9.51
CA VAL A 131 -8.51 -2.53 -9.82
C VAL A 131 -7.81 -1.95 -8.58
N GLY A 132 -6.92 -2.70 -7.98
CA GLY A 132 -6.16 -2.29 -6.80
C GLY A 132 -4.81 -1.69 -7.17
N TYR A 133 -4.46 -0.54 -6.58
CA TYR A 133 -3.18 0.13 -6.74
C TYR A 133 -2.44 0.27 -5.41
N ASN A 134 -1.14 -0.06 -5.43
CA ASN A 134 -0.23 0.21 -4.33
C ASN A 134 0.54 1.51 -4.59
N TYR A 135 0.28 2.56 -3.77
CA TYR A 135 0.99 3.86 -3.79
C TYR A 135 0.98 4.58 -5.15
N LYS A 136 -0.09 4.43 -5.93
CA LYS A 136 -0.22 5.01 -7.28
C LYS A 136 -1.47 5.89 -7.41
N GLU A 137 -1.77 6.63 -6.37
CA GLU A 137 -2.97 7.47 -6.27
C GLU A 137 -3.04 8.50 -7.41
N HIS A 138 -1.89 8.98 -7.87
CA HIS A 138 -1.79 9.95 -8.97
C HIS A 138 -2.25 9.41 -10.32
N LEU A 139 -2.42 8.09 -10.46
CA LEU A 139 -2.88 7.46 -11.70
C LEU A 139 -4.39 7.17 -11.72
N TYR A 140 -5.08 7.31 -10.61
CA TYR A 140 -6.50 6.96 -10.53
C TYR A 140 -7.34 7.66 -11.60
N GLU A 141 -7.19 8.97 -11.77
CA GLU A 141 -7.99 9.72 -12.72
C GLU A 141 -7.68 9.34 -14.17
N VAL A 142 -6.41 9.17 -14.50
CA VAL A 142 -5.96 8.82 -15.86
C VAL A 142 -6.46 7.44 -16.25
N ASP A 143 -6.30 6.46 -15.37
CA ASP A 143 -6.70 5.09 -15.66
C ASP A 143 -8.20 4.86 -15.52
N HIS A 144 -8.91 5.63 -14.69
CA HIS A 144 -10.38 5.59 -14.70
C HIS A 144 -10.97 6.06 -16.02
N ARG A 145 -10.37 7.04 -16.69
CA ARG A 145 -10.79 7.43 -18.06
C ARG A 145 -10.59 6.30 -19.07
N ARG A 146 -9.57 5.46 -18.87
CA ARG A 146 -9.30 4.28 -19.71
C ARG A 146 -10.26 3.12 -19.39
N PHE A 147 -10.61 2.98 -18.12
CA PHE A 147 -11.46 1.92 -17.59
C PHE A 147 -12.70 2.49 -16.87
N PRO A 148 -13.60 3.20 -17.58
CA PRO A 148 -14.68 3.96 -16.94
C PRO A 148 -15.72 3.08 -16.22
N CYS A 149 -15.77 1.78 -16.56
CA CYS A 149 -16.66 0.81 -15.92
C CYS A 149 -15.99 0.04 -14.75
N LYS A 150 -14.73 0.31 -14.45
CA LYS A 150 -14.02 -0.34 -13.35
C LYS A 150 -14.06 0.52 -12.09
N THR A 151 -14.26 -0.14 -10.96
CA THR A 151 -14.03 0.44 -9.64
C THR A 151 -12.56 0.31 -9.27
N PHE A 152 -12.02 1.33 -8.62
CA PHE A 152 -10.64 1.32 -8.15
C PHE A 152 -10.56 1.18 -6.63
N LEU A 153 -9.42 0.73 -6.15
CA LEU A 153 -9.12 0.50 -4.75
C LEU A 153 -7.69 0.92 -4.44
N GLY A 154 -7.49 1.67 -3.38
CA GLY A 154 -6.16 1.81 -2.78
C GLY A 154 -5.81 0.54 -2.03
N SER A 155 -5.29 -0.47 -2.75
CA SER A 155 -5.00 -1.77 -2.15
C SER A 155 -3.84 -1.71 -1.15
N GLU A 156 -2.97 -0.72 -1.30
CA GLU A 156 -1.95 -0.37 -0.33
C GLU A 156 -1.62 1.13 -0.43
N ASN A 157 -1.97 1.88 0.60
CA ASN A 157 -1.78 3.33 0.61
C ASN A 157 -0.92 3.78 1.77
N SER A 158 -0.27 4.90 1.57
CA SER A 158 0.43 5.60 2.61
C SER A 158 -0.51 6.24 3.64
N HIS A 159 0.05 6.68 4.76
CA HIS A 159 -0.70 7.39 5.80
C HIS A 159 -0.92 8.89 5.48
N SER A 160 -0.50 9.37 4.31
CA SER A 160 -0.54 10.79 3.97
C SER A 160 -1.97 11.33 3.83
N TYR A 161 -2.11 12.63 3.97
CA TYR A 161 -3.37 13.33 3.73
C TYR A 161 -3.77 13.27 2.25
N GLU A 162 -2.79 13.40 1.36
CA GLU A 162 -2.97 13.38 -0.08
C GLU A 162 -3.50 12.01 -0.55
N ALA A 163 -2.95 10.92 -0.02
CA ALA A 163 -3.43 9.56 -0.33
C ALA A 163 -4.87 9.34 0.16
N TRP A 164 -5.23 9.91 1.32
CA TRP A 164 -6.61 9.88 1.80
C TRP A 164 -7.55 10.70 0.91
N ARG A 165 -7.16 11.94 0.52
CA ARG A 165 -7.95 12.79 -0.37
C ARG A 165 -8.15 12.16 -1.73
N ALA A 166 -7.10 11.54 -2.30
CA ALA A 166 -7.21 10.83 -3.57
C ALA A 166 -8.30 9.75 -3.58
N VAL A 167 -8.57 9.15 -2.42
CA VAL A 167 -9.66 8.18 -2.28
C VAL A 167 -11.01 8.87 -2.04
N THR A 168 -11.07 9.84 -1.12
CA THR A 168 -12.35 10.46 -0.73
C THR A 168 -12.92 11.43 -1.75
N ASP A 169 -12.08 11.99 -2.61
CA ASP A 169 -12.50 12.97 -3.62
C ASP A 169 -13.06 12.32 -4.91
N HIS A 170 -12.92 11.00 -5.05
CA HIS A 170 -13.29 10.29 -6.27
C HIS A 170 -14.32 9.17 -5.99
N PRO A 171 -15.56 9.28 -6.47
CA PRO A 171 -16.63 8.32 -6.16
C PRO A 171 -16.42 6.94 -6.78
N TYR A 172 -15.50 6.81 -7.75
CA TYR A 172 -15.13 5.53 -8.36
C TYR A 172 -14.03 4.77 -7.59
N ILE A 173 -13.50 5.36 -6.50
CA ILE A 173 -12.58 4.68 -5.59
C ILE A 173 -13.38 4.12 -4.41
N CYS A 174 -13.46 2.80 -4.29
CA CYS A 174 -14.30 2.17 -3.27
C CYS A 174 -13.72 2.19 -1.85
N GLY A 175 -12.44 2.50 -1.70
CA GLY A 175 -11.77 2.58 -0.40
C GLY A 175 -10.26 2.47 -0.48
N GLN A 176 -9.63 2.33 0.68
CA GLN A 176 -8.19 2.12 0.80
C GLN A 176 -7.83 1.21 1.95
N PHE A 177 -6.74 0.49 1.79
CA PHE A 177 -6.05 -0.22 2.85
C PHE A 177 -4.71 0.45 3.12
N LEU A 178 -4.39 0.66 4.38
CA LEU A 178 -3.13 1.29 4.76
C LEU A 178 -2.03 0.26 4.92
N TRP A 179 -0.85 0.58 4.48
CA TRP A 179 0.34 -0.10 4.92
C TRP A 179 1.01 0.68 6.04
N THR A 180 0.78 0.29 7.34
CA THR A 180 -0.12 -0.79 7.75
C THR A 180 -0.89 -0.38 8.99
N GLY A 181 -1.85 -1.20 9.42
CA GLY A 181 -2.66 -0.94 10.61
C GLY A 181 -1.92 -1.18 11.93
N ILE A 182 -1.06 -2.19 11.99
CA ILE A 182 -0.34 -2.59 13.20
C ILE A 182 1.13 -2.85 12.88
N ASP A 183 2.03 -2.49 13.81
CA ASP A 183 3.45 -2.85 13.71
C ASP A 183 3.61 -4.37 13.71
N TYR A 184 4.58 -4.89 12.98
CA TYR A 184 4.77 -6.33 12.81
C TYR A 184 6.25 -6.73 12.84
N LEU A 185 6.51 -8.03 13.09
CA LEU A 185 7.84 -8.60 13.00
C LEU A 185 8.21 -8.81 11.52
N GLY A 186 9.45 -8.52 11.18
CA GLY A 186 9.96 -8.59 9.81
C GLY A 186 10.12 -7.22 9.17
N GLU A 187 10.60 -7.19 7.92
CA GLU A 187 10.97 -5.97 7.19
C GLU A 187 11.81 -4.99 8.01
N ALA A 188 12.73 -5.53 8.79
CA ALA A 188 13.59 -4.79 9.67
C ALA A 188 14.90 -4.40 8.97
N HIS A 189 15.41 -3.20 9.26
CA HIS A 189 16.62 -2.66 8.66
C HIS A 189 17.91 -3.13 9.38
N GLY A 190 17.89 -4.28 9.98
CA GLY A 190 19.02 -4.90 10.67
C GLY A 190 18.95 -4.83 12.18
N TRP A 191 19.68 -5.78 12.83
CA TRP A 191 19.75 -5.88 14.29
C TRP A 191 20.28 -4.58 14.92
N PRO A 192 19.72 -4.11 16.06
CA PRO A 192 18.71 -4.76 16.92
C PRO A 192 17.25 -4.51 16.52
N VAL A 193 16.98 -3.87 15.41
CA VAL A 193 15.61 -3.67 14.90
C VAL A 193 15.13 -4.98 14.30
N HIS A 194 14.03 -5.52 14.81
CA HIS A 194 13.49 -6.82 14.39
C HIS A 194 12.05 -6.74 13.87
N GLY A 195 11.50 -5.54 13.73
CA GLY A 195 10.14 -5.33 13.25
C GLY A 195 9.97 -4.01 12.51
N SER A 196 8.92 -3.96 11.70
CA SER A 196 8.47 -2.76 11.03
C SER A 196 7.63 -1.89 11.97
N ARG A 197 7.85 -0.59 11.91
CA ARG A 197 7.08 0.43 12.63
C ARG A 197 6.07 1.16 11.75
N ALA A 198 5.69 0.57 10.64
CA ALA A 198 4.76 1.18 9.66
C ALA A 198 3.32 1.26 10.16
N GLY A 199 2.96 0.56 11.24
CA GLY A 199 1.60 0.55 11.79
C GLY A 199 1.19 1.85 12.46
N ILE A 200 -0.12 2.10 12.53
CA ILE A 200 -0.73 3.13 13.37
C ILE A 200 -0.99 2.64 14.81
N LEU A 201 -0.89 1.33 15.00
CA LEU A 201 -0.87 0.67 16.31
C LEU A 201 0.48 0.01 16.52
N THR A 202 0.90 -0.10 17.77
CA THR A 202 2.05 -0.93 18.13
C THR A 202 1.71 -2.42 18.01
N THR A 203 2.71 -3.31 18.03
CA THR A 203 2.51 -4.78 18.09
C THR A 203 1.64 -5.24 19.26
N ALA A 204 1.58 -4.46 20.33
CA ALA A 204 0.72 -4.71 21.49
C ALA A 204 -0.66 -4.05 21.38
N GLY A 205 -1.00 -3.44 20.24
CA GLY A 205 -2.30 -2.81 19.99
C GLY A 205 -2.46 -1.40 20.57
N PHE A 206 -1.41 -0.80 21.14
CA PHE A 206 -1.48 0.59 21.61
C PHE A 206 -1.50 1.57 20.45
N ARG A 207 -2.33 2.61 20.59
CA ARG A 207 -2.47 3.68 19.59
C ARG A 207 -1.20 4.52 19.52
N LYS A 208 -0.73 4.77 18.32
CA LYS A 208 0.35 5.72 18.03
C LYS A 208 -0.24 7.09 17.66
N PRO A 209 0.55 8.18 17.64
CA PRO A 209 0.05 9.49 17.22
C PRO A 209 -0.63 9.48 15.85
N GLU A 210 -0.13 8.70 14.91
CA GLU A 210 -0.66 8.54 13.55
C GLU A 210 -2.09 7.95 13.54
N TYR A 211 -2.46 7.16 14.53
CA TYR A 211 -3.83 6.69 14.72
C TYR A 211 -4.82 7.86 14.86
N TYR A 212 -4.46 8.87 15.65
CA TYR A 212 -5.33 10.04 15.88
C TYR A 212 -5.43 10.93 14.64
N ARG A 213 -4.39 11.00 13.81
CA ARG A 213 -4.46 11.62 12.49
C ARG A 213 -5.50 10.94 11.60
N ARG A 214 -5.44 9.61 11.51
CA ARG A 214 -6.43 8.84 10.74
C ARG A 214 -7.83 8.94 11.32
N LYS A 215 -7.95 8.92 12.64
CA LYS A 215 -9.22 9.16 13.32
C LYS A 215 -9.81 10.52 12.92
N ALA A 216 -9.02 11.59 12.94
CA ALA A 216 -9.47 12.92 12.55
C ALA A 216 -9.93 13.02 11.09
N PHE A 217 -9.37 12.19 10.17
CA PHE A 217 -9.80 12.17 8.76
C PHE A 217 -11.16 11.50 8.54
N TRP A 218 -11.49 10.47 9.30
CA TRP A 218 -12.63 9.63 9.03
C TRP A 218 -13.82 9.83 9.96
N GLN A 219 -13.61 10.37 11.14
CA GLN A 219 -14.67 10.53 12.14
C GLN A 219 -15.18 11.95 12.21
N GLN A 220 -16.49 12.10 12.44
CA GLN A 220 -17.14 13.39 12.71
C GLN A 220 -16.97 13.82 14.17
N GLU A 221 -16.72 12.87 15.07
CA GLU A 221 -16.46 13.17 16.47
C GLU A 221 -15.18 13.98 16.61
N LEU A 222 -15.24 15.06 17.38
CA LEU A 222 -14.08 15.92 17.61
C LEU A 222 -12.88 15.10 18.12
N THR A 223 -11.86 15.13 17.36
CA THR A 223 -10.56 14.55 17.70
C THR A 223 -9.54 15.67 17.77
N MET A 224 -8.76 15.70 18.85
CA MET A 224 -7.62 16.61 18.97
C MET A 224 -6.49 15.90 19.73
N ARG A 225 -5.31 15.83 19.14
CA ARG A 225 -4.15 15.20 19.74
C ARG A 225 -2.88 15.91 19.32
N LEU A 226 -2.02 16.19 20.31
CA LEU A 226 -0.68 16.72 20.06
C LEU A 226 0.33 15.58 19.98
N ALA A 227 1.28 15.73 19.06
CA ALA A 227 2.42 14.87 18.93
C ALA A 227 3.67 15.69 18.65
N THR A 228 4.82 15.19 19.07
CA THR A 228 6.09 15.89 18.98
C THR A 228 7.17 15.01 18.40
N ARG A 229 8.21 15.60 17.88
CA ARG A 229 9.50 14.93 17.61
C ARG A 229 10.61 15.97 17.64
N GLN A 230 11.84 15.50 17.89
CA GLN A 230 12.99 16.36 17.73
C GLN A 230 13.16 16.75 16.27
N GLU A 231 13.42 18.02 16.00
CA GLU A 231 13.75 18.52 14.69
C GLU A 231 15.14 18.02 14.28
N ASP A 232 15.23 17.32 13.16
CA ASP A 232 16.47 16.75 12.63
C ASP A 232 16.75 17.18 11.19
N GLY A 233 16.04 18.21 10.71
CA GLY A 233 16.15 18.73 9.36
C GLY A 233 15.47 17.90 8.27
N ARG A 234 14.79 16.81 8.63
CA ARG A 234 14.04 15.98 7.69
C ARG A 234 12.57 16.36 7.71
N GLU A 235 12.02 16.71 6.56
CA GLU A 235 10.59 17.03 6.37
C GLU A 235 9.69 15.79 6.18
N GLU A 236 10.19 14.60 6.39
CA GLU A 236 9.46 13.39 6.05
C GLU A 236 8.18 13.18 6.85
N SER A 237 7.09 13.00 6.12
CA SER A 237 5.78 12.67 6.67
C SER A 237 5.73 11.33 7.42
N TRP A 238 6.73 10.48 7.20
CA TRP A 238 6.83 9.10 7.72
C TRP A 238 7.57 8.96 9.03
N LEU A 239 8.28 9.98 9.47
CA LEU A 239 9.02 9.88 10.73
C LEU A 239 8.05 9.80 11.90
N PRO A 240 8.23 8.82 12.79
CA PRO A 240 7.33 8.59 13.89
C PRO A 240 7.31 9.79 14.84
N MET A 241 6.11 10.20 15.19
CA MET A 241 5.87 11.17 16.25
C MET A 241 5.74 10.47 17.59
N THR A 242 5.90 11.21 18.66
CA THR A 242 5.70 10.74 20.05
C THR A 242 4.78 11.69 20.82
N GLU A 243 4.16 11.20 21.86
CA GLU A 243 3.45 12.03 22.84
C GLU A 243 4.34 12.49 23.99
N SER A 244 5.61 12.06 24.01
CA SER A 244 6.59 12.45 25.01
C SER A 244 7.20 13.80 24.73
N TRP A 245 7.53 14.54 25.77
CA TRP A 245 8.21 15.85 25.71
C TRP A 245 9.64 15.79 26.28
N ASN A 246 10.28 14.64 26.26
CA ASN A 246 11.64 14.48 26.81
C ASN A 246 12.70 14.75 25.75
N TYR A 247 13.01 16.02 25.55
CA TYR A 247 14.05 16.46 24.61
C TYR A 247 15.22 17.13 25.35
N PRO A 248 16.43 17.06 24.78
CA PRO A 248 17.58 17.79 25.32
C PRO A 248 17.30 19.29 25.37
N GLN A 249 17.88 19.96 26.35
CA GLN A 249 17.79 21.43 26.43
C GLN A 249 18.39 22.08 25.17
N GLY A 250 17.66 23.01 24.57
CA GLY A 250 18.06 23.70 23.35
C GLY A 250 17.74 22.94 22.04
N ALA A 251 17.17 21.74 22.10
CA ALA A 251 16.74 21.04 20.92
C ALA A 251 15.52 21.73 20.29
N GLY A 252 15.53 21.88 18.97
CA GLY A 252 14.32 22.22 18.20
C GLY A 252 13.32 21.08 18.29
N VAL A 253 12.06 21.39 18.50
CA VAL A 253 10.98 20.39 18.59
C VAL A 253 9.85 20.75 17.62
N MET A 254 9.56 19.81 16.71
CA MET A 254 8.40 19.90 15.86
C MET A 254 7.16 19.46 16.63
N ILE A 255 6.10 20.25 16.59
CA ILE A 255 4.80 19.93 17.18
C ILE A 255 3.78 19.76 16.06
N LYS A 256 3.06 18.67 16.07
CA LYS A 256 1.89 18.44 15.18
C LYS A 256 0.62 18.30 16.01
N CYS A 257 -0.43 18.96 15.55
CA CYS A 257 -1.78 18.79 16.09
C CYS A 257 -2.63 18.04 15.07
N TYR A 258 -3.11 16.86 15.44
CA TYR A 258 -4.08 16.09 14.67
C TYR A 258 -5.47 16.43 15.16
N ALA A 259 -6.26 17.09 14.34
CA ALA A 259 -7.58 17.57 14.76
C ALA A 259 -8.55 17.66 13.57
N ASN A 260 -9.84 17.52 13.86
CA ASN A 260 -10.96 17.75 12.95
C ASN A 260 -11.98 18.70 13.59
N PRO A 261 -11.59 19.96 13.92
CA PRO A 261 -12.52 20.90 14.52
C PRO A 261 -13.64 21.23 13.52
N PRO A 262 -14.84 21.64 14.02
CA PRO A 262 -15.87 22.19 13.17
C PRO A 262 -15.37 23.36 12.35
N GLU A 263 -15.96 23.57 11.18
CA GLU A 263 -15.63 24.72 10.32
C GLU A 263 -15.75 26.05 11.06
N GLY A 264 -14.81 26.94 10.85
CA GLY A 264 -14.72 28.23 11.55
C GLY A 264 -14.10 28.18 12.95
N SER A 265 -13.70 27.01 13.43
CA SER A 265 -12.99 26.89 14.70
C SER A 265 -11.53 27.29 14.59
N CYS A 266 -10.95 27.74 15.72
CA CYS A 266 -9.53 28.05 15.83
C CYS A 266 -8.87 27.11 16.85
N ILE A 267 -7.70 26.58 16.49
CA ILE A 267 -6.86 25.80 17.41
C ILE A 267 -5.76 26.71 17.93
N VAL A 268 -5.69 26.87 19.26
CA VAL A 268 -4.68 27.72 19.92
C VAL A 268 -3.73 26.80 20.70
N LEU A 269 -2.46 26.81 20.31
CA LEU A 269 -1.39 26.18 21.08
C LEU A 269 -0.90 27.14 22.15
N LYS A 270 -0.95 26.72 23.42
CA LYS A 270 -0.41 27.48 24.54
C LYS A 270 0.75 26.71 25.15
N CYS A 271 1.92 27.33 25.20
CA CYS A 271 3.04 26.89 26.01
C CYS A 271 2.96 27.56 27.38
N ASN A 272 2.99 26.80 28.44
CA ASN A 272 3.10 27.36 29.78
C ASN A 272 4.53 27.81 29.99
N GLU A 273 4.77 29.12 30.03
CA GLU A 273 5.99 29.70 30.58
C GLU A 273 5.98 29.37 32.09
N ARG A 274 6.76 28.39 32.52
CA ARG A 274 7.23 28.38 33.90
C ARG A 274 8.32 29.43 33.96
N GLY A 275 8.01 30.59 34.49
CA GLY A 275 9.03 31.54 34.89
C GLY A 275 10.05 30.81 35.76
N THR A 276 11.29 31.02 35.44
CA THR A 276 12.44 30.62 36.24
C THR A 276 12.34 31.21 37.61
#